data_62cd27673de220b32784f637db44f071
#
_entry.id   62cd27673de220b32784f637db44f071
#
_cell.length_a   1.000
_cell.length_b   1.000
_cell.length_c   1.000
_cell.angle_alpha   90.00
_cell.angle_beta   90.00
_cell.angle_gamma   90.00
#
_symmetry.space_group_name_H-M   'P 1'
#
loop_
_entity.id
_entity.type
_entity.pdbx_description
1 polymer ?
#
loop_
_entity_poly.entity_id
_entity_poly.type
_entity_poly.pdbx_seq_one_letter_code
_entity_poly.pdbx_strand_id
1 'polypeptide(L)'
;MGSFIKIGKGTKFNGNKHLVASKDSTITIGNYCAVANGCKIITLNHDYNFPSIQGTFYNTHFNQKHPGEIMDSPNRERTKGNVVIGNDVWIGEDVFITSGVTIGDGCCIGAKSVVTRDLPEYSVCVGSPCRVVKKRYGQDTIDFLLDIKWWNWDDEKIRKNKEFFYTDLNKTDIHSVKIM
;
A
#
# COMPACT_ATOMS: atom_id res chain seq x y z
N MET A 1 7.66 17.41 14.18
CA MET A 1 6.38 16.77 13.79
C MET A 1 6.73 15.55 12.96
N GLY A 2 6.32 14.34 13.40
CA GLY A 2 6.57 13.13 12.63
C GLY A 2 5.78 13.16 11.32
N SER A 3 6.39 12.69 10.24
CA SER A 3 5.71 12.55 8.95
C SER A 3 4.60 11.50 9.05
N PHE A 4 3.37 11.82 8.61
CA PHE A 4 2.25 10.87 8.52
C PHE A 4 2.43 9.85 7.39
N ILE A 5 3.49 9.99 6.60
CA ILE A 5 3.83 9.12 5.49
C ILE A 5 5.22 8.55 5.75
N LYS A 6 5.34 7.22 5.77
CA LYS A 6 6.60 6.49 5.89
C LYS A 6 6.83 5.66 4.64
N ILE A 7 8.04 5.71 4.10
CA ILE A 7 8.42 4.98 2.90
C ILE A 7 9.72 4.21 3.21
N GLY A 8 9.71 2.92 2.94
CA GLY A 8 10.81 2.00 3.21
C GLY A 8 11.99 2.14 2.25
N LYS A 9 13.09 1.45 2.63
CA LYS A 9 14.35 1.41 1.89
C LYS A 9 14.13 0.90 0.46
N GLY A 10 14.79 1.52 -0.51
CA GLY A 10 14.78 1.05 -1.90
C GLY A 10 13.46 1.23 -2.66
N THR A 11 12.39 1.70 -2.02
CA THR A 11 11.11 1.96 -2.69
C THR A 11 11.23 3.14 -3.66
N LYS A 12 10.75 2.94 -4.89
CA LYS A 12 10.85 3.92 -5.99
C LYS A 12 9.49 4.30 -6.54
N PHE A 13 9.33 5.60 -6.79
CA PHE A 13 8.18 6.16 -7.50
C PHE A 13 8.63 6.63 -8.88
N ASN A 14 8.02 6.08 -9.91
CA ASN A 14 8.29 6.45 -11.29
C ASN A 14 7.21 7.42 -11.79
N GLY A 15 7.38 8.71 -11.45
CA GLY A 15 6.47 9.77 -11.85
C GLY A 15 5.66 10.38 -10.70
N ASN A 16 4.52 10.98 -11.05
CA ASN A 16 3.67 11.71 -10.11
C ASN A 16 2.95 10.76 -9.15
N LYS A 17 2.76 11.23 -7.92
CA LYS A 17 1.97 10.55 -6.89
C LYS A 17 1.13 11.55 -6.12
N HIS A 18 0.00 11.11 -5.61
CA HIS A 18 -0.85 11.92 -4.73
C HIS A 18 -1.15 11.14 -3.46
N LEU A 19 -0.47 11.51 -2.37
CA LEU A 19 -0.55 10.83 -1.08
C LEU A 19 -1.18 11.79 -0.07
N VAL A 20 -2.37 11.47 0.43
CA VAL A 20 -3.09 12.26 1.44
C VAL A 20 -3.17 11.45 2.72
N ALA A 21 -2.55 11.95 3.78
CA ALA A 21 -2.52 11.33 5.10
C ALA A 21 -2.74 12.38 6.20
N SER A 22 -3.11 11.93 7.40
CA SER A 22 -3.30 12.77 8.57
C SER A 22 -2.75 12.09 9.83
N LYS A 23 -2.88 12.77 10.98
CA LYS A 23 -2.55 12.18 12.29
C LYS A 23 -3.39 10.94 12.61
N ASP A 24 -4.63 10.89 12.11
CA ASP A 24 -5.61 9.83 12.39
C ASP A 24 -5.62 8.73 11.32
N SER A 25 -4.91 8.94 10.21
CA SER A 25 -4.84 8.00 9.09
C SER A 25 -3.51 8.17 8.34
N THR A 26 -2.55 7.33 8.67
CA THR A 26 -1.20 7.36 8.12
C THR A 26 -1.06 6.49 6.88
N ILE A 27 0.01 6.71 6.12
CA ILE A 27 0.43 5.85 5.01
C ILE A 27 1.80 5.26 5.35
N THR A 28 1.90 3.94 5.33
CA THR A 28 3.19 3.24 5.43
C THR A 28 3.39 2.39 4.19
N ILE A 29 4.54 2.54 3.54
CA ILE A 29 4.95 1.74 2.37
C ILE A 29 6.25 1.05 2.76
N GLY A 30 6.31 -0.25 2.55
CA GLY A 30 7.46 -1.10 2.88
C GLY A 30 8.68 -0.87 2.00
N ASN A 31 9.63 -1.78 2.10
CA ASN A 31 10.89 -1.75 1.38
C ASN A 31 10.76 -2.27 -0.05
N TYR A 32 11.58 -1.74 -0.96
CA TYR A 32 11.76 -2.21 -2.33
C TYR A 32 10.49 -2.25 -3.19
N CYS A 33 9.47 -1.43 -2.86
CA CYS A 33 8.29 -1.30 -3.70
C CYS A 33 8.60 -0.53 -5.00
N ALA A 34 7.93 -0.93 -6.07
CA ALA A 34 7.97 -0.23 -7.36
C ALA A 34 6.60 0.37 -7.65
N VAL A 35 6.51 1.70 -7.66
CA VAL A 35 5.26 2.43 -7.83
C VAL A 35 5.31 3.23 -9.14
N ALA A 36 4.42 2.91 -10.05
CA ALA A 36 4.31 3.59 -11.34
C ALA A 36 3.68 4.99 -11.21
N ASN A 37 3.67 5.73 -12.31
CA ASN A 37 3.11 7.07 -12.37
C ASN A 37 1.61 7.10 -12.04
N GLY A 38 1.17 8.21 -11.44
CA GLY A 38 -0.26 8.47 -11.20
C GLY A 38 -0.86 7.75 -9.98
N CYS A 39 -0.06 7.05 -9.17
CA CYS A 39 -0.55 6.40 -7.95
C CYS A 39 -1.17 7.42 -6.97
N LYS A 40 -2.38 7.11 -6.50
CA LYS A 40 -3.13 7.92 -5.53
C LYS A 40 -3.47 7.09 -4.31
N ILE A 41 -3.09 7.58 -3.12
CA ILE A 41 -3.47 6.99 -1.83
C ILE A 41 -4.16 8.07 -1.03
N ILE A 42 -5.47 7.91 -0.82
CA ILE A 42 -6.30 8.91 -0.15
C ILE A 42 -6.88 8.28 1.11
N THR A 43 -6.43 8.74 2.26
CA THR A 43 -6.87 8.22 3.55
C THR A 43 -7.99 9.03 4.18
N LEU A 44 -8.37 10.15 3.58
CA LEU A 44 -9.41 11.05 4.07
C LEU A 44 -10.56 11.15 3.06
N ASN A 45 -11.79 11.12 3.58
CA ASN A 45 -13.03 11.29 2.84
C ASN A 45 -13.81 12.48 3.41
N HIS A 46 -14.91 12.84 2.76
CA HIS A 46 -15.89 13.75 3.33
C HIS A 46 -16.90 12.98 4.17
N ASP A 47 -17.32 13.58 5.27
CA ASP A 47 -18.46 13.10 6.06
C ASP A 47 -19.75 13.61 5.39
N TYR A 48 -20.57 12.67 4.93
CA TYR A 48 -21.80 12.96 4.20
C TYR A 48 -23.06 12.90 5.08
N ASN A 49 -22.92 12.77 6.40
CA ASN A 49 -24.05 12.72 7.33
C ASN A 49 -24.62 14.12 7.67
N PHE A 50 -23.95 15.18 7.22
CA PHE A 50 -24.34 16.57 7.48
C PHE A 50 -24.97 17.24 6.25
N PRO A 51 -25.82 18.26 6.43
CA PRO A 51 -26.52 18.93 5.31
C PRO A 51 -25.59 19.46 4.22
N SER A 52 -24.39 19.93 4.56
CA SER A 52 -23.37 20.27 3.59
C SER A 52 -22.15 19.38 3.75
N ILE A 53 -21.70 18.75 2.66
CA ILE A 53 -20.46 17.97 2.60
C ILE A 53 -19.23 18.89 2.56
N GLN A 54 -19.40 20.14 2.13
CA GLN A 54 -18.31 21.05 1.87
C GLN A 54 -17.81 21.72 3.16
N GLY A 55 -16.57 21.41 3.55
CA GLY A 55 -15.97 22.00 4.75
C GLY A 55 -15.90 23.52 4.73
N THR A 56 -15.60 24.11 3.56
CA THR A 56 -15.55 25.59 3.40
C THR A 56 -16.91 26.27 3.59
N PHE A 57 -18.02 25.57 3.37
CA PHE A 57 -19.36 26.09 3.65
C PHE A 57 -19.49 26.53 5.11
N TYR A 58 -19.10 25.67 6.03
CA TYR A 58 -19.18 25.94 7.48
C TYR A 58 -18.23 27.06 7.91
N ASN A 59 -17.06 27.11 7.30
CA ASN A 59 -16.12 28.21 7.57
C ASN A 59 -16.68 29.55 7.05
N THR A 60 -17.19 29.57 5.82
CA THR A 60 -17.68 30.82 5.18
C THR A 60 -18.90 31.37 5.90
N HIS A 61 -19.86 30.53 6.29
CA HIS A 61 -21.13 30.97 6.84
C HIS A 61 -21.16 31.06 8.36
N PHE A 62 -20.37 30.23 9.04
CA PHE A 62 -20.45 30.12 10.50
C PHE A 62 -19.10 30.38 11.19
N ASN A 63 -18.02 30.63 10.44
CA ASN A 63 -16.64 30.69 10.96
C ASN A 63 -16.27 29.47 11.83
N GLN A 64 -16.71 28.30 11.42
CA GLN A 64 -16.48 27.03 12.11
C GLN A 64 -15.98 25.95 11.17
N LYS A 65 -15.38 24.90 11.72
CA LYS A 65 -15.04 23.70 10.97
C LYS A 65 -16.29 22.88 10.68
N HIS A 66 -16.20 22.04 9.65
CA HIS A 66 -17.23 21.02 9.39
C HIS A 66 -17.44 20.16 10.65
N PRO A 67 -18.70 19.88 11.04
CA PRO A 67 -18.96 19.08 12.25
C PRO A 67 -18.22 17.74 12.30
N GLY A 68 -18.11 17.03 11.19
CA GLY A 68 -17.33 15.80 11.09
C GLY A 68 -15.82 15.97 11.31
N GLU A 69 -15.28 17.21 11.33
CA GLU A 69 -13.87 17.49 11.64
C GLU A 69 -13.60 17.72 13.12
N ILE A 70 -14.66 18.01 13.89
CA ILE A 70 -14.57 18.27 15.32
C ILE A 70 -15.10 17.13 16.18
N MET A 71 -15.64 16.06 15.55
CA MET A 71 -16.04 14.85 16.25
C MET A 71 -14.81 14.07 16.75
N ASP A 72 -15.03 13.19 17.70
CA ASP A 72 -13.98 12.33 18.24
C ASP A 72 -13.30 11.52 17.12
N SER A 73 -11.99 11.46 17.22
CA SER A 73 -11.14 10.77 16.24
C SER A 73 -10.85 9.33 16.70
N PRO A 74 -10.83 8.35 15.77
CA PRO A 74 -11.02 8.51 14.32
C PRO A 74 -12.51 8.54 13.93
N ASN A 75 -12.92 9.55 13.20
CA ASN A 75 -14.24 9.60 12.59
C ASN A 75 -14.30 8.63 11.39
N ARG A 76 -15.08 7.55 11.51
CA ARG A 76 -15.17 6.48 10.50
C ARG A 76 -15.74 6.93 9.15
N GLU A 77 -16.57 7.96 9.13
CA GLU A 77 -17.10 8.51 7.88
C GLU A 77 -15.99 9.23 7.09
N ARG A 78 -15.04 9.84 7.79
CA ARG A 78 -13.91 10.53 7.16
C ARG A 78 -12.73 9.64 6.86
N THR A 79 -12.53 8.58 7.61
CA THR A 79 -11.44 7.62 7.34
C THR A 79 -11.74 6.25 7.90
N LYS A 80 -11.35 5.23 7.15
CA LYS A 80 -11.32 3.84 7.63
C LYS A 80 -10.00 3.47 8.31
N GLY A 81 -9.10 4.45 8.46
CA GLY A 81 -7.82 4.26 9.12
C GLY A 81 -6.62 4.27 8.16
N ASN A 82 -5.53 3.72 8.66
CA ASN A 82 -4.24 3.71 7.99
C ASN A 82 -4.25 2.90 6.70
N VAL A 83 -3.38 3.29 5.77
CA VAL A 83 -2.99 2.46 4.64
C VAL A 83 -1.62 1.86 4.91
N VAL A 84 -1.53 0.55 4.84
CA VAL A 84 -0.28 -0.21 5.02
C VAL A 84 0.01 -0.99 3.74
N ILE A 85 1.13 -0.72 3.12
CA ILE A 85 1.63 -1.44 1.96
C ILE A 85 2.89 -2.18 2.39
N GLY A 86 2.91 -3.48 2.19
CA GLY A 86 4.02 -4.35 2.51
C GLY A 86 5.27 -4.09 1.67
N ASN A 87 6.15 -5.04 1.64
CA ASN A 87 7.45 -4.96 0.95
C ASN A 87 7.36 -5.61 -0.43
N ASP A 88 8.25 -5.26 -1.34
CA ASP A 88 8.31 -5.83 -2.71
C ASP A 88 6.97 -5.74 -3.47
N VAL A 89 6.19 -4.69 -3.22
CA VAL A 89 4.90 -4.49 -3.87
C VAL A 89 5.10 -3.71 -5.18
N TRP A 90 4.53 -4.23 -6.27
CA TRP A 90 4.42 -3.49 -7.52
C TRP A 90 3.03 -2.86 -7.66
N ILE A 91 2.99 -1.55 -7.86
CA ILE A 91 1.78 -0.76 -8.08
C ILE A 91 1.84 -0.17 -9.49
N GLY A 92 0.92 -0.59 -10.34
CA GLY A 92 0.79 -0.13 -11.71
C GLY A 92 0.33 1.32 -11.84
N GLU A 93 0.29 1.82 -13.06
CA GLU A 93 -0.12 3.20 -13.35
C GLU A 93 -1.55 3.50 -12.93
N ASP A 94 -1.79 4.74 -12.46
CA ASP A 94 -3.10 5.26 -12.10
C ASP A 94 -3.86 4.40 -11.07
N VAL A 95 -3.17 3.64 -10.24
CA VAL A 95 -3.80 2.88 -9.15
C VAL A 95 -4.30 3.85 -8.08
N PHE A 96 -5.54 3.61 -7.61
CA PHE A 96 -6.15 4.33 -6.50
C PHE A 96 -6.32 3.41 -5.29
N ILE A 97 -5.84 3.84 -4.12
CA ILE A 97 -5.94 3.10 -2.86
C ILE A 97 -6.72 3.93 -1.84
N THR A 98 -7.78 3.34 -1.27
CA THR A 98 -8.63 4.00 -0.28
C THR A 98 -8.12 3.78 1.15
N SER A 99 -8.64 4.55 2.11
CA SER A 99 -8.32 4.43 3.53
C SER A 99 -8.62 3.03 4.11
N GLY A 100 -7.86 2.65 5.14
CA GLY A 100 -8.06 1.41 5.90
C GLY A 100 -7.66 0.13 5.16
N VAL A 101 -6.85 0.22 4.12
CA VAL A 101 -6.42 -0.92 3.31
C VAL A 101 -5.03 -1.40 3.73
N THR A 102 -4.88 -2.71 3.88
CA THR A 102 -3.59 -3.40 4.00
C THR A 102 -3.30 -4.19 2.73
N ILE A 103 -2.14 -3.97 2.15
CA ILE A 103 -1.62 -4.70 0.98
C ILE A 103 -0.42 -5.53 1.45
N GLY A 104 -0.53 -6.86 1.35
CA GLY A 104 0.51 -7.79 1.78
C GLY A 104 1.78 -7.70 0.95
N ASP A 105 2.85 -8.27 1.48
CA ASP A 105 4.17 -8.33 0.84
C ASP A 105 4.07 -8.98 -0.54
N GLY A 106 4.87 -8.52 -1.48
CA GLY A 106 5.01 -9.13 -2.79
C GLY A 106 3.79 -9.01 -3.71
N CYS A 107 2.76 -8.20 -3.37
CA CYS A 107 1.60 -8.00 -4.24
C CYS A 107 1.96 -7.31 -5.55
N CYS A 108 1.22 -7.66 -6.61
CA CYS A 108 1.24 -6.97 -7.91
C CYS A 108 -0.13 -6.40 -8.20
N ILE A 109 -0.24 -5.09 -8.33
CA ILE A 109 -1.50 -4.38 -8.58
C ILE A 109 -1.47 -3.82 -9.99
N GLY A 110 -2.36 -4.32 -10.85
CA GLY A 110 -2.44 -3.88 -12.25
C GLY A 110 -2.91 -2.44 -12.37
N ALA A 111 -2.51 -1.80 -13.46
CA ALA A 111 -2.82 -0.40 -13.74
C ALA A 111 -4.33 -0.11 -13.67
N LYS A 112 -4.68 1.12 -13.26
CA LYS A 112 -6.05 1.64 -13.14
C LYS A 112 -6.95 0.85 -12.17
N SER A 113 -6.35 0.08 -11.27
CA SER A 113 -7.10 -0.62 -10.22
C SER A 113 -7.52 0.32 -9.11
N VAL A 114 -8.69 0.04 -8.50
CA VAL A 114 -9.19 0.75 -7.32
C VAL A 114 -9.22 -0.21 -6.13
N VAL A 115 -8.24 -0.08 -5.24
CA VAL A 115 -8.07 -0.95 -4.07
C VAL A 115 -8.93 -0.43 -2.92
N THR A 116 -9.96 -1.18 -2.54
CA THR A 116 -10.95 -0.81 -1.53
C THR A 116 -11.03 -1.77 -0.35
N ARG A 117 -10.20 -2.81 -0.34
CA ARG A 117 -10.09 -3.85 0.69
C ARG A 117 -8.68 -4.43 0.72
N ASP A 118 -8.38 -5.14 1.78
CA ASP A 118 -7.10 -5.80 1.98
C ASP A 118 -6.78 -6.79 0.86
N LEU A 119 -5.51 -6.88 0.52
CA LEU A 119 -4.97 -7.80 -0.46
C LEU A 119 -3.94 -8.70 0.23
N PRO A 120 -4.14 -10.04 0.21
CA PRO A 120 -3.21 -10.96 0.85
C PRO A 120 -1.88 -11.02 0.09
N GLU A 121 -0.83 -11.44 0.76
CA GLU A 121 0.55 -11.52 0.30
C GLU A 121 0.68 -12.23 -1.05
N TYR A 122 1.62 -11.80 -1.88
CA TYR A 122 1.95 -12.37 -3.18
C TYR A 122 0.76 -12.54 -4.13
N SER A 123 -0.26 -11.69 -3.98
CA SER A 123 -1.41 -11.68 -4.88
C SER A 123 -1.17 -10.82 -6.11
N VAL A 124 -1.63 -11.29 -7.26
CA VAL A 124 -1.80 -10.49 -8.47
C VAL A 124 -3.25 -10.01 -8.50
N CYS A 125 -3.45 -8.70 -8.51
CA CYS A 125 -4.74 -8.06 -8.30
C CYS A 125 -5.01 -7.05 -9.40
N VAL A 126 -6.25 -6.99 -9.89
CA VAL A 126 -6.64 -6.03 -10.93
C VAL A 126 -8.09 -5.57 -10.77
N GLY A 127 -8.43 -4.47 -11.40
CA GLY A 127 -9.80 -4.02 -11.62
C GLY A 127 -10.31 -2.93 -10.67
N SER A 128 -11.51 -2.47 -10.94
CA SER A 128 -12.24 -1.48 -10.15
C SER A 128 -13.66 -1.99 -9.87
N PRO A 129 -13.92 -2.47 -8.65
CA PRO A 129 -13.01 -2.62 -7.52
C PRO A 129 -11.96 -3.72 -7.74
N CYS A 130 -10.76 -3.52 -7.19
CA CYS A 130 -9.64 -4.45 -7.31
C CYS A 130 -9.95 -5.82 -6.67
N ARG A 131 -9.59 -6.89 -7.39
CA ARG A 131 -9.78 -8.29 -6.94
C ARG A 131 -8.52 -9.10 -7.20
N VAL A 132 -8.28 -10.07 -6.33
CA VAL A 132 -7.24 -11.08 -6.53
C VAL A 132 -7.63 -11.96 -7.71
N VAL A 133 -6.74 -12.09 -8.68
CA VAL A 133 -6.92 -12.98 -9.85
C VAL A 133 -6.08 -14.25 -9.73
N LYS A 134 -4.91 -14.17 -9.08
CA LYS A 134 -4.04 -15.32 -8.81
C LYS A 134 -2.98 -14.98 -7.75
N LYS A 135 -2.24 -15.96 -7.31
CA LYS A 135 -0.98 -15.78 -6.57
C LYS A 135 0.21 -15.71 -7.54
N ARG A 136 1.29 -15.04 -7.14
CA ARG A 136 2.57 -15.01 -7.91
C ARG A 136 3.23 -16.37 -7.95
N TYR A 137 3.15 -17.11 -6.84
CA TYR A 137 3.86 -18.35 -6.57
C TYR A 137 2.95 -19.38 -5.91
N GLY A 138 3.39 -20.64 -5.85
CA GLY A 138 2.82 -21.68 -5.00
C GLY A 138 3.01 -21.37 -3.51
N GLN A 139 2.23 -22.02 -2.64
CA GLN A 139 2.21 -21.69 -1.21
C GLN A 139 3.58 -21.89 -0.55
N ASP A 140 4.28 -22.98 -0.83
CA ASP A 140 5.59 -23.27 -0.25
C ASP A 140 6.62 -22.15 -0.55
N THR A 141 6.58 -21.63 -1.78
CA THR A 141 7.43 -20.50 -2.19
C THR A 141 7.04 -19.21 -1.46
N ILE A 142 5.75 -18.98 -1.28
CA ILE A 142 5.25 -17.79 -0.54
C ILE A 142 5.72 -17.88 0.91
N ASP A 143 5.53 -19.03 1.56
CA ASP A 143 5.90 -19.24 2.96
C ASP A 143 7.41 -19.07 3.15
N PHE A 144 8.22 -19.62 2.25
CA PHE A 144 9.67 -19.43 2.25
C PHE A 144 10.05 -17.94 2.14
N LEU A 145 9.47 -17.20 1.21
CA LEU A 145 9.76 -15.78 1.01
C LEU A 145 9.33 -14.92 2.20
N LEU A 146 8.20 -15.25 2.84
CA LEU A 146 7.72 -14.60 4.06
C LEU A 146 8.59 -14.94 5.28
N ASP A 147 9.23 -16.11 5.30
CA ASP A 147 10.16 -16.50 6.36
C ASP A 147 11.49 -15.76 6.24
N ILE A 148 12.13 -15.81 5.07
CA ILE A 148 13.46 -15.19 4.86
C ILE A 148 13.43 -13.66 4.88
N LYS A 149 12.32 -13.03 4.53
CA LYS A 149 12.10 -11.58 4.53
C LYS A 149 13.28 -10.81 3.94
N TRP A 150 13.70 -11.19 2.73
CA TRP A 150 14.90 -10.69 2.06
C TRP A 150 14.95 -9.14 1.97
N TRP A 151 13.83 -8.48 1.98
CA TRP A 151 13.73 -7.01 1.99
C TRP A 151 14.25 -6.36 3.27
N ASN A 152 14.53 -7.14 4.31
CA ASN A 152 15.17 -6.70 5.55
C ASN A 152 16.67 -6.96 5.59
N TRP A 153 17.22 -7.65 4.56
CA TRP A 153 18.65 -7.92 4.50
C TRP A 153 19.45 -6.64 4.28
N ASP A 154 20.67 -6.63 4.79
CA ASP A 154 21.65 -5.62 4.44
C ASP A 154 22.17 -5.79 3.01
N ASP A 155 22.86 -4.78 2.51
CA ASP A 155 23.35 -4.78 1.13
C ASP A 155 24.41 -5.85 0.87
N GLU A 156 25.17 -6.26 1.90
CA GLU A 156 26.17 -7.31 1.78
C GLU A 156 25.50 -8.68 1.60
N LYS A 157 24.50 -9.00 2.44
CA LYS A 157 23.73 -10.23 2.33
C LYS A 157 22.98 -10.30 0.99
N ILE A 158 22.40 -9.19 0.51
CA ILE A 158 21.77 -9.15 -0.82
C ILE A 158 22.79 -9.49 -1.91
N ARG A 159 23.98 -8.87 -1.88
CA ARG A 159 25.03 -9.14 -2.88
C ARG A 159 25.56 -10.58 -2.85
N LYS A 160 25.72 -11.16 -1.66
CA LYS A 160 26.13 -12.57 -1.50
C LYS A 160 25.11 -13.55 -2.09
N ASN A 161 23.83 -13.21 -2.04
CA ASN A 161 22.74 -14.04 -2.53
C ASN A 161 22.30 -13.69 -3.97
N LYS A 162 23.20 -13.20 -4.81
CA LYS A 162 22.88 -12.83 -6.18
C LYS A 162 22.12 -13.90 -6.95
N GLU A 163 22.55 -15.16 -6.86
CA GLU A 163 21.96 -16.30 -7.56
C GLU A 163 20.49 -16.48 -7.19
N PHE A 164 20.11 -16.28 -5.93
CA PHE A 164 18.73 -16.30 -5.49
C PHE A 164 17.86 -15.28 -6.27
N PHE A 165 18.34 -14.05 -6.43
CA PHE A 165 17.62 -13.00 -7.16
C PHE A 165 17.56 -13.20 -8.68
N TYR A 166 18.37 -14.11 -9.23
CA TYR A 166 18.34 -14.49 -10.64
C TYR A 166 17.59 -15.79 -10.89
N THR A 167 17.04 -16.43 -9.84
CA THR A 167 16.30 -17.68 -9.94
C THR A 167 14.83 -17.44 -10.29
N ASP A 168 14.32 -18.11 -11.32
CA ASP A 168 12.88 -18.17 -11.61
C ASP A 168 12.19 -19.13 -10.63
N LEU A 169 11.58 -18.56 -9.59
CA LEU A 169 10.95 -19.32 -8.51
C LEU A 169 9.69 -20.10 -8.93
N ASN A 170 9.14 -19.82 -10.12
CA ASN A 170 8.03 -20.60 -10.66
C ASN A 170 8.50 -21.89 -11.37
N LYS A 171 9.82 -22.00 -11.66
CA LYS A 171 10.42 -23.15 -12.37
C LYS A 171 11.40 -23.92 -11.50
N THR A 172 11.64 -23.48 -10.27
CA THR A 172 12.64 -24.03 -9.37
C THR A 172 11.94 -24.62 -8.15
N ASP A 173 12.37 -25.81 -7.73
CA ASP A 173 11.98 -26.36 -6.45
C ASP A 173 12.53 -25.48 -5.33
N ILE A 174 11.64 -24.86 -4.57
CA ILE A 174 12.02 -23.90 -3.52
C ILE A 174 12.90 -24.53 -2.45
N HIS A 175 12.74 -25.84 -2.19
CA HIS A 175 13.56 -26.59 -1.22
C HIS A 175 15.01 -26.78 -1.67
N SER A 176 15.29 -26.60 -2.95
CA SER A 176 16.66 -26.61 -3.51
C SER A 176 17.37 -25.25 -3.42
N VAL A 177 16.63 -24.17 -3.13
CA VAL A 177 17.17 -22.81 -3.06
C VAL A 177 17.99 -22.64 -1.79
N LYS A 178 19.24 -22.19 -1.94
CA LYS A 178 20.15 -21.93 -0.83
C LYS A 178 20.30 -20.44 -0.60
N ILE A 179 20.20 -20.05 0.67
CA ILE A 179 20.48 -18.68 1.14
C ILE A 179 21.78 -18.71 1.95
N MET A 180 22.68 -17.78 1.64
CA MET A 180 23.96 -17.59 2.35
C MET A 180 23.83 -16.55 3.47
#